data_6ffcebc924b22e6a5f2c55e57f189380
#
_entry.id   6ffcebc924b22e6a5f2c55e57f189380
#
_cell.length_a   1.000
_cell.length_b   1.000
_cell.length_c   1.000
_cell.angle_alpha   90.00
_cell.angle_beta   90.00
_cell.angle_gamma   90.00
#
_symmetry.space_group_name_H-M   'P 1'
#
loop_
_entity.id
_entity.type
_entity.pdbx_description
1 polymer ?
#
loop_
_entity_poly.entity_id
_entity_poly.type
_entity_poly.pdbx_seq_one_letter_code
_entity_poly.pdbx_strand_id
1 'polypeptide(L)'
;MSTEHENIRELLHAYVDGELDLANTRETERHLQSCADCRGTEKAIRELRSTLTSDAPAYRAPAHLRKRVRAALRGETKSSRQTLSPWLVFATGAAFAAVLVGAVLFQTMHQVRSNSIVDQVVTNHVRSLLAAHLVDVVSSDQHTVKPWFDGKIDFAPEVRDLSANGFPLVGGRLDYLDGKTVVALVYQRNKHPINLFITPEPASRSTSPTVTTRRGYNVFFWTNNGMKYWAVSDLNQAELREFTELLRAVN
;
A
#
# COMPACT_ATOMS: atom_id res chain seq x y z
N MET A 1 -32.90 8.67 21.21
CA MET A 1 -33.99 9.45 20.56
C MET A 1 -33.68 10.95 20.43
N SER A 2 -32.77 11.54 21.21
CA SER A 2 -32.51 12.98 21.18
C SER A 2 -31.63 13.45 20.01
N THR A 3 -30.57 12.73 19.67
CA THR A 3 -29.57 13.16 18.67
C THR A 3 -30.04 13.04 17.23
N GLU A 4 -30.80 12.00 16.89
CA GLU A 4 -31.34 11.80 15.54
C GLU A 4 -32.37 12.88 15.17
N HIS A 5 -33.24 13.22 16.12
CA HIS A 5 -34.22 14.28 15.95
C HIS A 5 -33.56 15.65 15.73
N GLU A 6 -32.48 15.95 16.45
CA GLU A 6 -31.74 17.23 16.33
C GLU A 6 -31.06 17.30 14.95
N ASN A 7 -30.43 16.21 14.51
CA ASN A 7 -29.78 16.15 13.18
C ASN A 7 -30.78 16.40 12.05
N ILE A 8 -31.97 15.76 12.09
CA ILE A 8 -32.98 15.97 11.08
C ILE A 8 -33.48 17.42 11.08
N ARG A 9 -33.61 18.00 12.25
CA ARG A 9 -34.06 19.39 12.40
C ARG A 9 -33.12 20.39 11.74
N GLU A 10 -31.83 20.19 11.82
CA GLU A 10 -30.80 20.98 11.10
C GLU A 10 -30.93 20.85 9.58
N LEU A 11 -31.30 19.66 9.08
CA LEU A 11 -31.45 19.41 7.66
C LEU A 11 -32.73 19.95 7.02
N LEU A 12 -33.75 20.34 7.83
CA LEU A 12 -35.05 20.77 7.31
C LEU A 12 -34.97 21.99 6.39
N HIS A 13 -34.08 22.94 6.64
CA HIS A 13 -33.90 24.10 5.77
C HIS A 13 -33.38 23.71 4.40
N ALA A 14 -32.33 22.91 4.35
CA ALA A 14 -31.76 22.42 3.11
C ALA A 14 -32.73 21.46 2.36
N TYR A 15 -33.55 20.70 3.11
CA TYR A 15 -34.61 19.86 2.54
C TYR A 15 -35.67 20.69 1.80
N VAL A 16 -36.17 21.77 2.46
CA VAL A 16 -37.16 22.65 1.86
C VAL A 16 -36.62 23.42 0.66
N ASP A 17 -35.30 23.71 0.65
CA ASP A 17 -34.63 24.41 -0.44
C ASP A 17 -34.20 23.46 -1.61
N GLY A 18 -34.31 22.13 -1.40
CA GLY A 18 -33.96 21.14 -2.39
C GLY A 18 -32.44 20.95 -2.57
N GLU A 19 -31.65 21.26 -1.54
CA GLU A 19 -30.19 21.23 -1.58
C GLU A 19 -29.59 19.97 -0.94
N LEU A 20 -30.44 19.04 -0.44
CA LEU A 20 -29.97 17.77 0.10
C LEU A 20 -29.62 16.77 -0.99
N ASP A 21 -28.61 15.94 -0.72
CA ASP A 21 -28.36 14.73 -1.50
C ASP A 21 -29.47 13.70 -1.33
N LEU A 22 -29.47 12.66 -2.18
CA LEU A 22 -30.52 11.65 -2.24
C LEU A 22 -30.61 10.82 -0.94
N ALA A 23 -29.50 10.57 -0.24
CA ALA A 23 -29.50 9.76 0.98
C ALA A 23 -30.15 10.53 2.12
N ASN A 24 -29.73 11.76 2.36
CA ASN A 24 -30.26 12.65 3.40
C ASN A 24 -31.73 13.04 3.11
N THR A 25 -32.10 13.21 1.84
CA THR A 25 -33.50 13.45 1.46
C THR A 25 -34.40 12.31 1.90
N ARG A 26 -34.04 11.06 1.59
CA ARG A 26 -34.84 9.88 1.96
C ARG A 26 -34.91 9.65 3.47
N GLU A 27 -33.84 9.94 4.18
CA GLU A 27 -33.80 9.84 5.64
C GLU A 27 -34.72 10.89 6.28
N THR A 28 -34.66 12.14 5.81
CA THR A 28 -35.51 13.22 6.26
C THR A 28 -37.00 12.91 5.98
N GLU A 29 -37.32 12.43 4.78
CA GLU A 29 -38.69 12.02 4.41
C GLU A 29 -39.23 10.90 5.32
N ARG A 30 -38.42 9.90 5.61
CA ARG A 30 -38.78 8.81 6.52
C ARG A 30 -39.08 9.33 7.93
N HIS A 31 -38.23 10.21 8.45
CA HIS A 31 -38.43 10.82 9.77
C HIS A 31 -39.67 11.68 9.79
N LEU A 32 -39.96 12.47 8.76
CA LEU A 32 -41.16 13.29 8.65
C LEU A 32 -42.45 12.47 8.65
N GLN A 33 -42.44 11.18 8.22
CA GLN A 33 -43.59 10.29 8.32
C GLN A 33 -43.92 9.93 9.78
N SER A 34 -42.97 9.85 10.67
CA SER A 34 -43.11 9.39 12.05
C SER A 34 -43.11 10.51 13.10
N CYS A 35 -42.50 11.67 12.82
CA CYS A 35 -42.37 12.78 13.77
C CYS A 35 -43.31 13.95 13.47
N ALA A 36 -44.27 14.20 14.35
CA ALA A 36 -45.22 15.31 14.18
C ALA A 36 -44.58 16.70 14.38
N ASP A 37 -43.55 16.77 15.24
CA ASP A 37 -42.85 18.02 15.55
C ASP A 37 -42.03 18.52 14.35
N CYS A 38 -41.26 17.61 13.71
CA CYS A 38 -40.51 17.96 12.52
C CYS A 38 -41.43 18.29 11.32
N ARG A 39 -42.60 17.63 11.19
CA ARG A 39 -43.62 18.05 10.20
C ARG A 39 -44.15 19.45 10.44
N GLY A 40 -44.37 19.81 11.72
CA GLY A 40 -44.80 21.16 12.07
C GLY A 40 -43.75 22.20 11.69
N THR A 41 -42.49 21.92 11.97
CA THR A 41 -41.36 22.80 11.62
C THR A 41 -41.19 22.92 10.11
N GLU A 42 -41.23 21.81 9.39
CA GLU A 42 -41.14 21.79 7.92
C GLU A 42 -42.28 22.63 7.28
N LYS A 43 -43.51 22.48 7.77
CA LYS A 43 -44.67 23.26 7.30
C LYS A 43 -44.46 24.74 7.54
N ALA A 44 -44.01 25.15 8.73
CA ALA A 44 -43.73 26.54 9.05
C ALA A 44 -42.65 27.17 8.16
N ILE A 45 -41.57 26.41 7.83
CA ILE A 45 -40.52 26.84 6.88
C ILE A 45 -41.11 27.05 5.49
N ARG A 46 -41.94 26.14 5.00
CA ARG A 46 -42.61 26.28 3.69
C ARG A 46 -43.57 27.45 3.64
N GLU A 47 -44.36 27.69 4.69
CA GLU A 47 -45.26 28.82 4.80
C GLU A 47 -44.48 30.12 4.80
N LEU A 48 -43.41 30.24 5.59
CA LEU A 48 -42.54 31.39 5.60
C LEU A 48 -41.96 31.67 4.20
N ARG A 49 -41.44 30.62 3.52
CA ARG A 49 -40.91 30.72 2.15
C ARG A 49 -41.98 31.22 1.17
N SER A 50 -43.18 30.67 1.25
CA SER A 50 -44.29 31.08 0.36
C SER A 50 -44.68 32.55 0.57
N THR A 51 -44.74 33.01 1.82
CA THR A 51 -45.00 34.39 2.15
C THR A 51 -43.92 35.33 1.65
N LEU A 52 -42.66 34.98 1.86
CA LEU A 52 -41.54 35.77 1.36
C LEU A 52 -41.49 35.82 -0.17
N THR A 53 -41.92 34.76 -0.87
CA THR A 53 -41.93 34.74 -2.36
C THR A 53 -43.15 35.44 -2.96
N SER A 54 -44.31 35.42 -2.27
CA SER A 54 -45.55 36.10 -2.73
C SER A 54 -45.54 37.59 -2.47
N ASP A 55 -45.09 38.02 -1.29
CA ASP A 55 -45.18 39.39 -0.81
C ASP A 55 -43.87 40.19 -0.96
N ALA A 56 -42.78 39.53 -1.37
CA ALA A 56 -41.54 40.22 -1.61
C ALA A 56 -41.64 41.23 -2.76
N PRO A 57 -41.20 42.46 -2.57
CA PRO A 57 -41.25 43.47 -3.61
C PRO A 57 -40.41 43.00 -4.80
N ALA A 58 -41.09 42.67 -5.90
CA ALA A 58 -40.40 42.24 -7.16
C ALA A 58 -39.71 43.44 -7.80
N TYR A 59 -38.42 43.60 -7.56
CA TYR A 59 -37.61 44.61 -8.23
C TYR A 59 -37.36 44.16 -9.68
N ARG A 60 -37.88 44.93 -10.62
CA ARG A 60 -37.57 44.70 -12.06
C ARG A 60 -36.12 45.04 -12.33
N ALA A 61 -35.37 44.03 -12.69
CA ALA A 61 -33.99 44.24 -13.11
C ALA A 61 -33.93 45.19 -14.35
N PRO A 62 -32.98 46.14 -14.36
CA PRO A 62 -32.80 47.02 -15.52
C PRO A 62 -32.58 46.19 -16.81
N ALA A 63 -33.21 46.61 -17.92
CA ALA A 63 -33.15 45.88 -19.20
C ALA A 63 -31.70 45.59 -19.72
N HIS A 64 -30.78 46.46 -19.34
CA HIS A 64 -29.36 46.29 -19.74
C HIS A 64 -28.57 45.34 -18.84
N LEU A 65 -29.07 44.98 -17.63
CA LEU A 65 -28.34 44.16 -16.68
C LEU A 65 -28.02 42.77 -17.27
N ARG A 66 -29.01 42.11 -17.89
CA ARG A 66 -28.86 40.83 -18.55
C ARG A 66 -27.75 40.87 -19.64
N LYS A 67 -27.70 41.97 -20.40
CA LYS A 67 -26.67 42.19 -21.43
C LYS A 67 -25.29 42.37 -20.80
N ARG A 68 -25.18 43.14 -19.71
CA ARG A 68 -23.92 43.34 -18.98
C ARG A 68 -23.37 42.06 -18.35
N VAL A 69 -24.23 41.27 -17.66
CA VAL A 69 -23.85 39.99 -17.07
C VAL A 69 -23.35 39.05 -18.16
N ARG A 70 -24.09 38.90 -19.26
CA ARG A 70 -23.64 38.07 -20.39
C ARG A 70 -22.35 38.57 -21.03
N ALA A 71 -22.13 39.88 -21.10
CA ALA A 71 -20.88 40.45 -21.60
C ALA A 71 -19.71 40.21 -20.63
N ALA A 72 -19.91 40.34 -19.35
CA ALA A 72 -18.90 40.03 -18.33
C ALA A 72 -18.49 38.55 -18.37
N LEU A 73 -19.47 37.62 -18.40
CA LEU A 73 -19.20 36.19 -18.55
C LEU A 73 -18.48 35.83 -19.85
N ARG A 74 -18.76 36.54 -20.96
CA ARG A 74 -18.03 36.37 -22.23
C ARG A 74 -16.65 37.03 -22.21
N GLY A 75 -16.46 38.08 -21.39
CA GLY A 75 -15.17 38.78 -21.22
C GLY A 75 -14.15 37.91 -20.46
N GLU A 76 -14.57 37.21 -19.43
CA GLU A 76 -13.70 36.27 -18.70
C GLU A 76 -13.26 35.09 -19.56
N THR A 77 -14.06 34.67 -20.53
CA THR A 77 -13.67 33.61 -21.49
C THR A 77 -12.73 34.11 -22.60
N LYS A 78 -12.52 35.45 -22.72
CA LYS A 78 -11.63 36.03 -23.77
C LYS A 78 -10.28 36.53 -23.26
N SER A 79 -10.04 36.56 -21.93
CA SER A 79 -8.73 36.89 -21.37
C SER A 79 -7.81 35.70 -21.50
N SER A 80 -6.77 35.87 -22.28
CA SER A 80 -5.64 34.94 -22.49
C SER A 80 -5.91 33.72 -23.37
N ARG A 81 -6.26 33.95 -24.63
CA ARG A 81 -5.93 32.96 -25.67
C ARG A 81 -4.69 33.42 -26.43
N GLN A 82 -3.51 33.30 -25.84
CA GLN A 82 -2.34 32.91 -26.61
C GLN A 82 -2.63 31.49 -27.06
N THR A 83 -2.78 31.32 -28.35
CA THR A 83 -3.20 30.07 -29.00
C THR A 83 -2.07 29.05 -29.00
N LEU A 84 -1.84 28.41 -27.85
CA LEU A 84 -1.36 27.04 -27.88
C LEU A 84 -2.59 26.21 -28.23
N SER A 85 -2.51 25.46 -29.32
CA SER A 85 -3.58 24.58 -29.77
C SER A 85 -4.13 23.78 -28.56
N PRO A 86 -5.43 23.83 -28.25
CA PRO A 86 -5.99 23.14 -27.07
C PRO A 86 -5.66 21.63 -27.08
N TRP A 87 -5.42 21.06 -28.23
CA TRP A 87 -4.97 19.69 -28.42
C TRP A 87 -3.59 19.42 -27.84
N LEU A 88 -2.65 20.36 -27.89
CA LEU A 88 -1.32 20.20 -27.28
C LEU A 88 -1.36 20.27 -25.76
N VAL A 89 -2.23 21.10 -25.18
CA VAL A 89 -2.40 21.18 -23.73
C VAL A 89 -3.12 19.94 -23.19
N PHE A 90 -4.12 19.43 -23.91
CA PHE A 90 -4.77 18.16 -23.56
C PHE A 90 -3.84 16.95 -23.73
N ALA A 91 -3.03 16.92 -24.79
CA ALA A 91 -2.08 15.83 -25.03
C ALA A 91 -0.97 15.79 -23.97
N THR A 92 -0.42 16.94 -23.57
CA THR A 92 0.60 17.00 -22.49
C THR A 92 0.03 16.68 -21.11
N GLY A 93 -1.17 17.16 -20.81
CA GLY A 93 -1.87 16.82 -19.54
C GLY A 93 -2.22 15.34 -19.43
N ALA A 94 -2.73 14.75 -20.51
CA ALA A 94 -3.04 13.31 -20.55
C ALA A 94 -1.78 12.44 -20.47
N ALA A 95 -0.69 12.83 -21.15
CA ALA A 95 0.58 12.11 -21.06
C ALA A 95 1.17 12.18 -19.65
N PHE A 96 1.14 13.34 -18.99
CA PHE A 96 1.62 13.49 -17.62
C PHE A 96 0.77 12.70 -16.62
N ALA A 97 -0.55 12.73 -16.76
CA ALA A 97 -1.46 11.93 -15.95
C ALA A 97 -1.21 10.42 -16.15
N ALA A 98 -1.02 9.95 -17.37
CA ALA A 98 -0.70 8.56 -17.67
C ALA A 98 0.63 8.12 -17.05
N VAL A 99 1.66 8.98 -17.07
CA VAL A 99 2.96 8.71 -16.43
C VAL A 99 2.80 8.62 -14.90
N LEU A 100 2.04 9.53 -14.29
CA LEU A 100 1.79 9.50 -12.84
C LEU A 100 1.01 8.25 -12.43
N VAL A 101 -0.06 7.92 -13.14
CA VAL A 101 -0.83 6.69 -12.89
C VAL A 101 0.05 5.45 -13.10
N GLY A 102 0.84 5.41 -14.17
CA GLY A 102 1.80 4.33 -14.42
C GLY A 102 2.83 4.19 -13.31
N ALA A 103 3.39 5.30 -12.83
CA ALA A 103 4.35 5.31 -11.73
C ALA A 103 3.72 4.82 -10.41
N VAL A 104 2.50 5.25 -10.09
CA VAL A 104 1.77 4.80 -8.90
C VAL A 104 1.44 3.31 -8.99
N LEU A 105 0.93 2.84 -10.13
CA LEU A 105 0.65 1.42 -10.36
C LEU A 105 1.93 0.58 -10.28
N PHE A 106 3.02 1.05 -10.87
CA PHE A 106 4.31 0.36 -10.79
C PHE A 106 4.82 0.27 -9.35
N GLN A 107 4.74 1.35 -8.58
CA GLN A 107 5.14 1.36 -7.17
C GLN A 107 4.26 0.43 -6.33
N THR A 108 2.94 0.46 -6.52
CA THR A 108 2.02 -0.41 -5.77
C THR A 108 2.24 -1.88 -6.11
N MET A 109 2.43 -2.23 -7.38
CA MET A 109 2.75 -3.61 -7.78
C MET A 109 4.08 -4.08 -7.21
N HIS A 110 5.11 -3.22 -7.22
CA HIS A 110 6.42 -3.54 -6.65
C HIS A 110 6.35 -3.76 -5.14
N GLN A 111 5.59 -2.92 -4.43
CA GLN A 111 5.37 -3.03 -2.98
C GLN A 111 4.59 -4.30 -2.62
N VAL A 112 3.52 -4.61 -3.36
CA VAL A 112 2.73 -5.83 -3.15
C VAL A 112 3.58 -7.08 -3.36
N ARG A 113 4.39 -7.12 -4.42
CA ARG A 113 5.28 -8.25 -4.71
C ARG A 113 6.36 -8.41 -3.64
N SER A 114 7.00 -7.32 -3.22
CA SER A 114 8.02 -7.35 -2.15
C SER A 114 7.43 -7.86 -0.83
N ASN A 115 6.26 -7.40 -0.44
CA ASN A 115 5.57 -7.86 0.76
C ASN A 115 5.20 -9.35 0.66
N SER A 116 4.76 -9.81 -0.52
CA SER A 116 4.44 -11.23 -0.76
C SER A 116 5.66 -12.14 -0.59
N ILE A 117 6.84 -11.73 -1.08
CA ILE A 117 8.07 -12.51 -0.92
C ILE A 117 8.49 -12.59 0.55
N VAL A 118 8.44 -11.48 1.29
CA VAL A 118 8.76 -11.48 2.73
C VAL A 118 7.80 -12.40 3.51
N ASP A 119 6.51 -12.37 3.17
CA ASP A 119 5.53 -13.26 3.81
C ASP A 119 5.80 -14.74 3.48
N GLN A 120 6.24 -15.06 2.25
CA GLN A 120 6.67 -16.41 1.86
C GLN A 120 7.92 -16.86 2.63
N VAL A 121 8.94 -15.99 2.75
CA VAL A 121 10.17 -16.25 3.51
C VAL A 121 9.85 -16.61 4.96
N VAL A 122 9.01 -15.82 5.63
CA VAL A 122 8.58 -16.12 7.00
C VAL A 122 7.75 -17.40 7.07
N THR A 123 6.84 -17.61 6.13
CA THR A 123 6.01 -18.84 6.09
C THR A 123 6.87 -20.08 5.89
N ASN A 124 7.86 -20.04 4.99
CA ASN A 124 8.78 -21.15 4.76
C ASN A 124 9.66 -21.42 5.99
N HIS A 125 10.13 -20.36 6.65
CA HIS A 125 10.86 -20.50 7.91
C HIS A 125 10.01 -21.20 8.98
N VAL A 126 8.81 -20.71 9.27
CA VAL A 126 7.91 -21.29 10.27
C VAL A 126 7.55 -22.74 9.90
N ARG A 127 7.25 -23.01 8.63
CA ARG A 127 6.95 -24.36 8.16
C ARG A 127 8.10 -25.31 8.41
N SER A 128 9.35 -24.89 8.16
CA SER A 128 10.53 -25.75 8.42
C SER A 128 10.72 -26.09 9.89
N LEU A 129 10.35 -25.17 10.80
CA LEU A 129 10.40 -25.43 12.23
C LEU A 129 9.33 -26.42 12.69
N LEU A 130 8.11 -26.30 12.14
CA LEU A 130 6.96 -27.12 12.56
C LEU A 130 7.04 -28.57 12.04
N ALA A 131 7.59 -28.79 10.86
CA ALA A 131 7.58 -30.09 10.18
C ALA A 131 8.77 -30.98 10.52
N ALA A 132 9.65 -30.59 11.46
CA ALA A 132 10.95 -31.24 11.69
C ALA A 132 11.78 -31.38 10.39
N HIS A 133 11.50 -30.53 9.40
CA HIS A 133 12.13 -30.49 8.06
C HIS A 133 13.03 -29.26 7.95
N LEU A 134 13.87 -29.11 8.96
CA LEU A 134 14.76 -27.95 9.04
C LEU A 134 15.86 -28.02 7.98
N VAL A 135 16.38 -29.20 7.72
CA VAL A 135 17.47 -29.46 6.77
C VAL A 135 17.26 -30.79 6.02
N ASP A 136 17.67 -30.85 4.76
CA ASP A 136 17.74 -32.08 3.95
C ASP A 136 19.13 -32.72 4.03
N VAL A 137 20.16 -31.89 4.18
CA VAL A 137 21.51 -32.32 4.48
C VAL A 137 21.96 -31.76 5.82
N VAL A 138 22.20 -32.62 6.78
CA VAL A 138 22.69 -32.27 8.12
C VAL A 138 24.20 -32.27 8.09
N SER A 139 24.83 -31.11 8.19
CA SER A 139 26.27 -30.98 8.33
C SER A 139 26.65 -29.58 8.78
N SER A 140 27.62 -29.48 9.68
CA SER A 140 28.28 -28.23 10.04
C SER A 140 29.43 -27.87 9.10
N ASP A 141 29.82 -28.81 8.22
CA ASP A 141 30.91 -28.61 7.27
C ASP A 141 30.40 -28.08 5.92
N GLN A 142 30.88 -26.90 5.55
CA GLN A 142 30.58 -26.28 4.26
C GLN A 142 31.00 -27.15 3.06
N HIS A 143 32.06 -27.96 3.22
CA HIS A 143 32.54 -28.88 2.18
C HIS A 143 31.62 -30.09 1.96
N THR A 144 30.72 -30.34 2.87
CA THR A 144 29.65 -31.33 2.75
C THR A 144 28.36 -30.72 2.22
N VAL A 145 27.98 -29.53 2.78
CA VAL A 145 26.71 -28.87 2.45
C VAL A 145 26.74 -28.30 1.02
N LYS A 146 27.83 -27.65 0.62
CA LYS A 146 27.91 -27.02 -0.70
C LYS A 146 27.81 -28.03 -1.86
N PRO A 147 28.56 -29.16 -1.90
CA PRO A 147 28.45 -30.15 -2.96
C PRO A 147 27.09 -30.88 -3.00
N TRP A 148 26.37 -30.93 -1.89
CA TRP A 148 25.04 -31.54 -1.85
C TRP A 148 24.03 -30.85 -2.79
N PHE A 149 24.23 -29.55 -3.06
CA PHE A 149 23.40 -28.80 -4.01
C PHE A 149 23.78 -29.02 -5.47
N ASP A 150 24.97 -29.60 -5.77
CA ASP A 150 25.43 -29.82 -7.14
C ASP A 150 24.47 -30.75 -7.90
N GLY A 151 24.09 -30.32 -9.09
CA GLY A 151 23.12 -31.02 -9.95
C GLY A 151 21.65 -30.91 -9.52
N LYS A 152 21.35 -30.23 -8.40
CA LYS A 152 19.98 -29.98 -7.94
C LYS A 152 19.52 -28.56 -8.22
N ILE A 153 20.45 -27.64 -8.41
CA ILE A 153 20.24 -26.23 -8.75
C ILE A 153 21.26 -25.84 -9.85
N ASP A 154 20.94 -24.73 -10.53
CA ASP A 154 21.73 -24.19 -11.65
C ASP A 154 22.74 -23.10 -11.24
N PHE A 155 22.95 -22.92 -9.94
CA PHE A 155 23.91 -21.94 -9.37
C PHE A 155 24.67 -22.54 -8.19
N ALA A 156 25.82 -21.96 -7.85
CA ALA A 156 26.61 -22.40 -6.71
C ALA A 156 26.36 -21.46 -5.50
N PRO A 157 25.67 -21.91 -4.44
CA PRO A 157 25.48 -21.10 -3.26
C PRO A 157 26.79 -20.89 -2.52
N GLU A 158 26.97 -19.69 -1.96
CA GLU A 158 28.07 -19.44 -1.05
C GLU A 158 27.71 -19.97 0.34
N VAL A 159 28.40 -21.01 0.77
CA VAL A 159 28.24 -21.61 2.11
C VAL A 159 29.43 -21.20 2.96
N ARG A 160 29.18 -20.60 4.12
CA ARG A 160 30.23 -20.14 5.03
C ARG A 160 30.11 -20.79 6.40
N ASP A 161 31.22 -21.13 6.98
CA ASP A 161 31.29 -21.48 8.40
C ASP A 161 31.45 -20.21 9.23
N LEU A 162 30.47 -19.92 10.07
CA LEU A 162 30.46 -18.81 11.02
C LEU A 162 30.45 -19.29 12.47
N SER A 163 30.87 -20.54 12.73
CA SER A 163 30.89 -21.14 14.06
C SER A 163 31.78 -20.36 15.03
N ALA A 164 32.93 -19.88 14.56
CA ALA A 164 33.85 -19.04 15.36
C ALA A 164 33.18 -17.72 15.82
N ASN A 165 32.17 -17.24 15.12
CA ASN A 165 31.41 -16.03 15.46
C ASN A 165 30.11 -16.35 16.22
N GLY A 166 29.89 -17.62 16.58
CA GLY A 166 28.70 -18.06 17.32
C GLY A 166 27.45 -18.27 16.45
N PHE A 167 27.63 -18.46 15.14
CA PHE A 167 26.59 -18.82 14.20
C PHE A 167 26.95 -20.11 13.44
N PRO A 168 26.98 -21.28 14.12
CA PRO A 168 27.33 -22.54 13.48
C PRO A 168 26.32 -22.88 12.38
N LEU A 169 26.82 -23.42 11.27
CA LEU A 169 26.02 -24.01 10.22
C LEU A 169 25.42 -25.32 10.76
N VAL A 170 24.13 -25.55 10.50
CA VAL A 170 23.40 -26.77 10.87
C VAL A 170 23.20 -27.68 9.65
N GLY A 171 23.08 -27.06 8.47
CA GLY A 171 22.88 -27.77 7.21
C GLY A 171 22.21 -26.93 6.15
N GLY A 172 21.63 -27.61 5.17
CA GLY A 172 20.92 -26.95 4.08
C GLY A 172 19.76 -27.78 3.57
N ARG A 173 18.86 -27.13 2.84
CA ARG A 173 17.74 -27.77 2.12
C ARG A 173 17.43 -27.01 0.84
N LEU A 174 16.67 -27.67 -0.04
CA LEU A 174 15.96 -26.99 -1.12
C LEU A 174 14.64 -26.44 -0.60
N ASP A 175 14.28 -25.26 -1.04
CA ASP A 175 13.01 -24.62 -0.72
C ASP A 175 12.44 -23.95 -1.97
N TYR A 176 11.23 -23.38 -1.87
CA TYR A 176 10.55 -22.76 -3.00
C TYR A 176 10.12 -21.33 -2.63
N LEU A 177 10.55 -20.35 -3.41
CA LEU A 177 10.29 -18.95 -3.16
C LEU A 177 10.03 -18.19 -4.47
N ASP A 178 8.96 -17.43 -4.55
CA ASP A 178 8.56 -16.65 -5.74
C ASP A 178 8.52 -17.47 -7.03
N GLY A 179 8.04 -18.73 -6.95
CA GLY A 179 7.92 -19.61 -8.10
C GLY A 179 9.23 -20.28 -8.54
N LYS A 180 10.29 -20.21 -7.74
CA LYS A 180 11.61 -20.77 -8.07
C LYS A 180 12.15 -21.64 -6.95
N THR A 181 12.93 -22.64 -7.31
CA THR A 181 13.74 -23.41 -6.35
C THR A 181 14.84 -22.51 -5.81
N VAL A 182 15.00 -22.49 -4.49
CA VAL A 182 16.00 -21.69 -3.79
C VAL A 182 16.78 -22.56 -2.81
N VAL A 183 17.98 -22.14 -2.48
CA VAL A 183 18.76 -22.74 -1.39
C VAL A 183 18.32 -22.11 -0.07
N ALA A 184 18.09 -22.92 0.95
CA ALA A 184 17.96 -22.51 2.33
C ALA A 184 19.10 -23.10 3.15
N LEU A 185 20.08 -22.28 3.55
CA LEU A 185 21.08 -22.63 4.54
C LEU A 185 20.53 -22.38 5.94
N VAL A 186 20.82 -23.26 6.85
CA VAL A 186 20.35 -23.18 8.22
C VAL A 186 21.54 -22.97 9.14
N TYR A 187 21.52 -21.84 9.81
CA TYR A 187 22.45 -21.51 10.89
C TYR A 187 21.70 -21.49 12.22
N GLN A 188 22.44 -21.45 13.29
CA GLN A 188 21.88 -21.38 14.64
C GLN A 188 22.61 -20.34 15.48
N ARG A 189 21.84 -19.59 16.28
CA ARG A 189 22.38 -18.75 17.36
C ARG A 189 21.71 -19.18 18.65
N ASN A 190 22.46 -19.80 19.54
CA ASN A 190 21.92 -20.43 20.76
C ASN A 190 20.79 -21.44 20.39
N LYS A 191 19.53 -21.11 20.75
CA LYS A 191 18.35 -21.94 20.44
C LYS A 191 17.54 -21.40 19.26
N HIS A 192 18.02 -20.33 18.63
CA HIS A 192 17.30 -19.63 17.55
C HIS A 192 17.84 -20.05 16.18
N PRO A 193 17.05 -20.74 15.36
CA PRO A 193 17.42 -21.04 13.98
C PRO A 193 17.39 -19.78 13.12
N ILE A 194 18.34 -19.69 12.20
CA ILE A 194 18.39 -18.67 11.15
C ILE A 194 18.31 -19.36 9.82
N ASN A 195 17.30 -19.11 9.02
CA ASN A 195 17.25 -19.56 7.64
C ASN A 195 17.78 -18.47 6.73
N LEU A 196 18.78 -18.80 5.93
CA LEU A 196 19.33 -17.96 4.88
C LEU A 196 18.90 -18.51 3.52
N PHE A 197 17.93 -17.84 2.88
CA PHE A 197 17.49 -18.17 1.53
C PHE A 197 18.37 -17.46 0.51
N ILE A 198 18.80 -18.17 -0.52
CA ILE A 198 19.71 -17.69 -1.58
C ILE A 198 19.09 -18.01 -2.94
N THR A 199 19.05 -17.03 -3.83
CA THR A 199 18.62 -17.19 -5.22
C THR A 199 19.44 -16.30 -6.15
N PRO A 200 19.65 -16.68 -7.42
CA PRO A 200 20.29 -15.83 -8.40
C PRO A 200 19.48 -14.54 -8.68
N GLU A 201 20.19 -13.43 -8.78
CA GLU A 201 19.67 -12.13 -9.21
C GLU A 201 20.71 -11.40 -10.08
N PRO A 202 21.04 -11.94 -11.28
CA PRO A 202 22.23 -11.54 -12.06
C PRO A 202 22.26 -10.08 -12.47
N ALA A 203 21.09 -9.45 -12.68
CA ALA A 203 20.99 -8.04 -13.12
C ALA A 203 21.07 -7.02 -11.97
N SER A 204 21.18 -7.47 -10.72
CA SER A 204 21.14 -6.60 -9.56
C SER A 204 22.51 -6.16 -9.07
N ARG A 205 22.63 -4.87 -8.74
CA ARG A 205 23.78 -4.33 -8.04
C ARG A 205 23.77 -4.77 -6.58
N SER A 206 24.96 -4.86 -5.97
CA SER A 206 25.06 -5.09 -4.53
C SER A 206 24.36 -3.97 -3.74
N THR A 207 23.54 -4.37 -2.76
CA THR A 207 22.76 -3.46 -1.91
C THR A 207 23.13 -3.62 -0.45
N SER A 208 22.90 -2.57 0.35
CA SER A 208 22.94 -2.69 1.78
C SER A 208 21.76 -3.52 2.31
N PRO A 209 21.93 -4.26 3.43
CA PRO A 209 20.83 -5.01 4.02
C PRO A 209 19.69 -4.09 4.45
N THR A 210 18.50 -4.44 4.01
CA THR A 210 17.24 -3.83 4.45
C THR A 210 16.57 -4.78 5.44
N VAL A 211 15.97 -4.24 6.50
CA VAL A 211 15.29 -5.02 7.53
C VAL A 211 13.79 -4.74 7.51
N THR A 212 13.02 -5.79 7.75
CA THR A 212 11.58 -5.70 8.02
C THR A 212 11.21 -6.74 9.07
N THR A 213 10.13 -6.49 9.80
CA THR A 213 9.61 -7.45 10.80
C THR A 213 8.22 -7.91 10.35
N ARG A 214 8.00 -9.24 10.37
CA ARG A 214 6.73 -9.85 10.02
C ARG A 214 6.39 -10.98 11.00
N ARG A 215 5.20 -10.94 11.57
CA ARG A 215 4.69 -12.00 12.49
C ARG A 215 5.66 -12.36 13.62
N GLY A 216 6.42 -11.39 14.13
CA GLY A 216 7.41 -11.60 15.19
C GLY A 216 8.80 -12.04 14.70
N TYR A 217 8.99 -12.29 13.41
CA TYR A 217 10.27 -12.62 12.81
C TYR A 217 10.92 -11.40 12.18
N ASN A 218 12.23 -11.25 12.33
CA ASN A 218 13.03 -10.28 11.63
C ASN A 218 13.55 -10.88 10.33
N VAL A 219 13.44 -10.13 9.24
CA VAL A 219 13.89 -10.52 7.91
C VAL A 219 14.85 -9.45 7.40
N PHE A 220 16.10 -9.83 7.16
CA PHE A 220 17.07 -9.01 6.46
C PHE A 220 17.18 -9.51 5.02
N PHE A 221 17.20 -8.60 4.06
CA PHE A 221 17.41 -8.94 2.66
C PHE A 221 18.35 -7.98 1.97
N TRP A 222 19.19 -8.52 1.09
CA TRP A 222 20.19 -7.76 0.33
C TRP A 222 20.55 -8.52 -0.95
N THR A 223 21.25 -7.85 -1.85
CA THR A 223 21.86 -8.45 -3.03
C THR A 223 23.36 -8.30 -2.95
N ASN A 224 24.08 -9.33 -3.30
CA ASN A 224 25.54 -9.33 -3.38
C ASN A 224 26.04 -10.30 -4.44
N ASN A 225 26.98 -9.89 -5.29
CA ASN A 225 27.59 -10.74 -6.34
C ASN A 225 26.58 -11.49 -7.20
N GLY A 226 25.48 -10.82 -7.65
CA GLY A 226 24.45 -11.43 -8.49
C GLY A 226 23.58 -12.46 -7.78
N MET A 227 23.64 -12.52 -6.46
CA MET A 227 22.78 -13.35 -5.61
C MET A 227 21.93 -12.47 -4.70
N LYS A 228 20.72 -12.89 -4.46
CA LYS A 228 19.80 -12.27 -3.49
C LYS A 228 19.65 -13.17 -2.28
N TYR A 229 19.68 -12.55 -1.13
CA TYR A 229 19.70 -13.18 0.17
C TYR A 229 18.53 -12.70 1.04
N TRP A 230 17.95 -13.62 1.82
CA TRP A 230 16.99 -13.32 2.88
C TRP A 230 17.37 -14.12 4.13
N ALA A 231 17.79 -13.42 5.17
CA ALA A 231 18.01 -14.02 6.49
C ALA A 231 16.79 -13.79 7.37
N VAL A 232 16.20 -14.86 7.87
CA VAL A 232 14.99 -14.82 8.73
C VAL A 232 15.20 -15.57 10.02
N SER A 233 14.81 -14.97 11.14
CA SER A 233 14.87 -15.56 12.48
C SER A 233 13.96 -14.79 13.45
N ASP A 234 13.65 -15.41 14.58
CA ASP A 234 13.07 -14.78 15.77
C ASP A 234 14.11 -14.04 16.65
N LEU A 235 15.39 -14.06 16.27
CA LEU A 235 16.45 -13.27 16.89
C LEU A 235 16.14 -11.77 16.89
N ASN A 236 16.67 -11.04 17.86
CA ASN A 236 16.63 -9.58 17.82
C ASN A 236 17.39 -9.03 16.60
N GLN A 237 17.03 -7.80 16.20
CA GLN A 237 17.59 -7.20 14.98
C GLN A 237 19.11 -6.99 15.05
N ALA A 238 19.70 -6.78 16.24
CA ALA A 238 21.13 -6.53 16.38
C ALA A 238 21.93 -7.81 16.07
N GLU A 239 21.55 -8.94 16.64
CA GLU A 239 22.20 -10.23 16.40
C GLU A 239 22.03 -10.71 14.95
N LEU A 240 20.83 -10.53 14.38
CA LEU A 240 20.59 -10.91 12.99
C LEU A 240 21.33 -9.96 12.01
N ARG A 241 21.54 -8.71 12.38
CA ARG A 241 22.40 -7.77 11.63
C ARG A 241 23.86 -8.22 11.68
N GLU A 242 24.38 -8.57 12.86
CA GLU A 242 25.73 -9.13 13.01
C GLU A 242 25.94 -10.32 12.08
N PHE A 243 25.02 -11.26 12.05
CA PHE A 243 25.04 -12.39 11.13
C PHE A 243 25.12 -11.96 9.67
N THR A 244 24.30 -10.98 9.25
CA THR A 244 24.30 -10.49 7.85
C THR A 244 25.59 -9.76 7.49
N GLU A 245 26.19 -9.04 8.43
CA GLU A 245 27.46 -8.34 8.23
C GLU A 245 28.62 -9.33 8.08
N LEU A 246 28.67 -10.37 8.91
CA LEU A 246 29.66 -11.45 8.80
C LEU A 246 29.59 -12.17 7.45
N LEU A 247 28.36 -12.41 6.93
CA LEU A 247 28.19 -12.99 5.59
C LEU A 247 28.70 -12.08 4.47
N ARG A 248 28.68 -10.75 4.67
CA ARG A 248 29.08 -9.76 3.66
C ARG A 248 30.55 -9.37 3.74
N ALA A 249 31.16 -9.46 4.93
CA ALA A 249 32.49 -8.88 5.22
C ALA A 249 33.68 -9.55 4.50
N VAL A 250 33.45 -10.61 3.75
CA VAL A 250 34.53 -11.34 3.03
C VAL A 250 34.29 -11.29 1.54
N ASN A 251 34.52 -10.12 0.95
CA ASN A 251 34.77 -9.92 -0.48
C ASN A 251 35.89 -8.92 -0.68
#